data_34d242a121f7e3b42ccaf87241eeccf1
#
_entry.id   34d242a121f7e3b42ccaf87241eeccf1
#
_cell.length_a   1.000
_cell.length_b   1.000
_cell.length_c   1.000
_cell.angle_alpha   90.00
_cell.angle_beta   90.00
_cell.angle_gamma   90.00
#
_symmetry.space_group_name_H-M   'P 1'
#
loop_
_entity.id
_entity.type
_entity.pdbx_description
1 polymer ?
#
loop_
_entity_poly.entity_id
_entity_poly.type
_entity_poly.pdbx_seq_one_letter_code
_entity_poly.pdbx_strand_id
1 'polypeptide(L)' 'MDDKTKKLLNTKLRQPVHISYISKYILKMTEKETKEILDKLIEEGVIEESSLSSGYYGNK' A
#
# COMPACT_ATOMS: atom_id res chain seq x y z
N MET A 1 -12.85 -4.73 0.49
CA MET A 1 -12.15 -3.45 0.69
C MET A 1 -12.91 -2.36 -0.07
N ASP A 2 -13.04 -1.18 0.50
CA ASP A 2 -13.83 -0.17 -0.16
C ASP A 2 -13.02 0.53 -1.27
N ASP A 3 -13.75 1.09 -2.23
CA ASP A 3 -13.13 1.73 -3.39
C ASP A 3 -12.36 2.98 -3.02
N LYS A 4 -12.73 3.62 -1.92
CA LYS A 4 -12.06 4.82 -1.44
C LYS A 4 -10.61 4.53 -1.06
N THR A 5 -10.40 3.43 -0.34
CA THR A 5 -9.05 3.01 0.06
C THR A 5 -8.22 2.65 -1.16
N LYS A 6 -8.81 1.93 -2.12
CA LYS A 6 -8.11 1.58 -3.35
C LYS A 6 -7.67 2.82 -4.13
N LYS A 7 -8.57 3.77 -4.29
CA LYS A 7 -8.27 5.02 -5.01
C LYS A 7 -7.21 5.83 -4.29
N LEU A 8 -7.32 5.92 -2.97
CA LEU A 8 -6.35 6.65 -2.16
C LEU A 8 -4.96 6.08 -2.33
N LEU A 9 -4.82 4.76 -2.20
CA LEU A 9 -3.53 4.11 -2.34
C LEU A 9 -3.00 4.19 -3.76
N ASN A 10 -3.86 4.00 -4.75
CA ASN A 10 -3.44 4.11 -6.14
C ASN A 10 -2.88 5.51 -6.45
N THR A 11 -3.48 6.55 -5.87
CA THR A 11 -3.02 7.92 -6.06
C THR A 11 -1.73 8.21 -5.28
N LYS A 12 -1.65 7.74 -4.03
CA LYS A 12 -0.52 8.04 -3.15
C LYS A 12 0.71 7.20 -3.45
N LEU A 13 0.54 6.05 -4.08
CA LEU A 13 1.64 5.13 -4.35
C LEU A 13 2.18 5.23 -5.78
N ARG A 14 2.14 6.40 -6.36
CA ARG A 14 2.75 6.63 -7.69
C ARG A 14 4.24 6.38 -7.68
N GLN A 15 4.87 6.54 -6.52
CA GLN A 15 6.26 6.19 -6.30
C GLN A 15 6.31 5.19 -5.16
N PRO A 16 7.32 4.34 -5.10
CA PRO A 16 7.43 3.39 -3.99
C PRO A 16 7.47 4.12 -2.65
N VAL A 17 6.65 3.66 -1.71
CA VAL A 17 6.52 4.26 -0.38
C VAL A 17 6.66 3.15 0.66
N HIS A 18 7.42 3.41 1.71
CA HIS A 18 7.63 2.42 2.76
C HIS A 18 6.35 2.17 3.55
N ILE A 19 6.16 0.92 3.98
CA ILE A 19 4.96 0.52 4.71
C ILE A 19 4.73 1.36 5.97
N SER A 20 5.79 1.76 6.65
CA SER A 20 5.64 2.59 7.85
C SER A 20 5.00 3.93 7.55
N TYR A 21 5.35 4.53 6.41
CA TYR A 21 4.73 5.77 5.98
C TYR A 21 3.27 5.55 5.62
N ILE A 22 3.00 4.46 4.90
CA ILE A 22 1.63 4.14 4.52
C ILE A 22 0.75 3.94 5.74
N SER A 23 1.24 3.20 6.73
CA SER A 23 0.46 2.91 7.93
C SER A 23 0.25 4.17 8.78
N LYS A 24 1.25 5.02 8.86
CA LYS A 24 1.24 6.17 9.75
C LYS A 24 0.53 7.39 9.16
N TYR A 25 0.76 7.65 7.89
CA TYR A 25 0.30 8.90 7.27
C TYR A 25 -0.83 8.73 6.25
N ILE A 26 -0.92 7.58 5.63
CA ILE A 26 -1.94 7.35 4.60
C ILE A 26 -3.16 6.64 5.18
N LEU A 27 -2.95 5.46 5.76
CA LEU A 27 -4.05 4.66 6.30
C LEU A 27 -4.33 4.92 7.77
N LYS A 28 -3.36 5.44 8.48
CA LYS A 28 -3.47 5.76 9.92
C LYS A 28 -3.94 4.56 10.74
N MET A 29 -3.25 3.45 10.56
CA MET A 29 -3.53 2.20 11.26
C MET A 29 -2.21 1.49 11.57
N THR A 30 -2.26 0.36 12.26
CA THR A 30 -1.05 -0.37 12.59
C THR A 30 -0.41 -0.95 11.33
N GLU A 31 0.90 -1.25 11.39
CA GLU A 31 1.60 -1.85 10.27
C GLU A 31 1.04 -3.23 9.94
N LYS A 32 0.61 -3.95 10.97
CA LYS A 32 0.00 -5.26 10.78
C LYS A 32 -1.26 -5.18 9.94
N GLU A 33 -2.15 -4.25 10.29
CA GLU A 33 -3.39 -4.03 9.54
C GLU A 33 -3.09 -3.52 8.13
N THR A 34 -2.13 -2.61 8.03
CA THR A 34 -1.70 -2.07 6.74
C THR A 34 -1.19 -3.18 5.83
N LYS A 35 -0.37 -4.09 6.37
CA LYS A 35 0.16 -5.19 5.58
C LYS A 35 -0.94 -6.10 5.04
N GLU A 36 -1.95 -6.36 5.84
CA GLU A 36 -3.09 -7.16 5.40
C GLU A 36 -3.81 -6.51 4.22
N ILE A 37 -4.01 -5.20 4.30
CA ILE A 37 -4.65 -4.44 3.22
C ILE A 37 -3.77 -4.46 1.97
N LEU A 38 -2.47 -4.21 2.14
CA LEU A 38 -1.54 -4.18 1.02
C LEU A 38 -1.46 -5.55 0.34
N ASP A 39 -1.42 -6.62 1.11
CA ASP A 39 -1.39 -7.98 0.55
C ASP A 39 -2.62 -8.24 -0.32
N LYS A 40 -3.79 -7.80 0.13
CA LYS A 40 -5.01 -7.95 -0.65
C LYS A 40 -4.95 -7.16 -1.96
N LEU A 41 -4.43 -5.95 -1.91
CA LEU A 41 -4.32 -5.12 -3.10
C LEU A 41 -3.29 -5.67 -4.08
N ILE A 42 -2.23 -6.29 -3.58
CA ILE A 42 -1.27 -6.98 -4.43
C ILE A 42 -1.95 -8.14 -5.13
N GLU A 43 -2.75 -8.90 -4.40
CA GLU A 43 -3.50 -10.02 -4.94
C GLU A 43 -4.47 -9.58 -6.03
N GLU A 44 -5.07 -8.41 -5.87
CA GLU A 44 -6.01 -7.85 -6.86
C GLU A 44 -5.29 -7.18 -8.03
N GLY A 45 -3.97 -7.01 -7.96
CA GLY A 45 -3.21 -6.40 -9.02
C GLY A 45 -3.25 -4.89 -9.04
N VAL A 46 -3.64 -4.27 -7.93
CA VAL A 46 -3.72 -2.80 -7.84
C VAL A 46 -2.37 -2.19 -7.53
N ILE A 47 -1.60 -2.85 -6.65
CA ILE A 47 -0.27 -2.38 -6.25
C ILE A 47 0.71 -3.54 -6.29
N GLU A 48 1.98 -3.23 -6.10
CA GLU A 48 3.02 -4.26 -6.00
C GLU A 48 4.09 -3.83 -5.01
N GLU A 49 4.78 -4.80 -4.43
CA GLU A 49 5.93 -4.52 -3.59
C GLU A 49 7.15 -4.30 -4.48
N SER A 50 7.94 -3.28 -4.15
CA SER A 50 9.13 -2.98 -4.93
C SER A 50 10.13 -4.13 -4.86
N SER A 51 10.63 -4.57 -6.00
CA SER A 51 11.65 -5.61 -6.05
C SER A 51 13.02 -5.09 -5.62
N LEU A 52 13.19 -3.78 -5.62
CA LEU A 52 14.47 -3.16 -5.28
C LEU A 52 14.63 -2.91 -3.78
N SER A 53 13.53 -2.74 -3.06
CA SER A 53 13.57 -2.42 -1.64
C SER A 53 12.43 -3.11 -0.91
N SER A 54 12.79 -3.97 0.03
CA SER A 54 11.81 -4.66 0.85
C SER A 54 11.00 -3.65 1.68
N GLY A 55 9.70 -3.86 1.76
CA GLY A 55 8.82 -2.99 2.53
C GLY A 55 8.34 -1.74 1.79
N TYR A 56 8.76 -1.54 0.56
CA TYR A 56 8.30 -0.43 -0.27
C TYR A 56 7.23 -0.92 -1.25
N TYR A 57 6.14 -0.17 -1.35
CA TYR A 57 5.00 -0.53 -2.18
C TYR A 57 4.65 0.61 -3.12
N GLY A 58 4.25 0.26 -4.33
CA GLY A 58 3.85 1.25 -5.32
C GLY A 58 2.69 0.73 -6.16
N ASN A 59 2.02 1.64 -6.88
CA ASN A 59 0.95 1.20 -7.77
C ASN A 59 1.54 0.47 -8.98
N LYS A 60 0.72 -0.38 -9.55
CA LYS A 60 1.14 -1.21 -10.66
C LYS A 60 0.96 -0.54 -12.00
#